data_6bde6a967299334a63d494d6bb638641
#
_entry.id   6bde6a967299334a63d494d6bb638641
#
_cell.length_a   1.000
_cell.length_b   1.000
_cell.length_c   1.000
_cell.angle_alpha   90.00
_cell.angle_beta   90.00
_cell.angle_gamma   90.00
#
_symmetry.space_group_name_H-M   'P 1'
#
loop_
_entity.id
_entity.type
_entity.pdbx_description
1 polymer ?
#
loop_
_entity_poly.entity_id
_entity_poly.type
_entity_poly.pdbx_seq_one_letter_code
_entity_poly.pdbx_strand_id
1 'polypeptide(L)'
;MRSVGIVCGYDLNEGLHDYVKSVAPLIARENLDFVILSGGRTSPRSHHSEAWVMAGHLREILASPELVLEEHAMTTLENLIFARGLAEHHAGVVARFVVYCDRVHQRKVAALAKLILGARAIVHCVDHDVTRRVRFFEPVSHLIESVVARFPPLRKYLRAAAIRMKGVSGTPPAAARPAIAADDEPHHRRAIR
;
A
#
# COMPACT_ATOMS: atom_id res chain seq x y z
N MET A 1 -5.51 20.06 8.86
CA MET A 1 -6.14 18.92 8.18
C MET A 1 -5.14 18.35 7.21
N ARG A 2 -4.84 17.04 7.30
CA ARG A 2 -3.74 16.41 6.54
C ARG A 2 -4.19 15.79 5.24
N SER A 3 -3.28 15.77 4.24
CA SER A 3 -3.45 15.09 2.95
C SER A 3 -2.57 13.84 2.94
N VAL A 4 -3.16 12.67 2.70
CA VAL A 4 -2.47 11.39 2.81
C VAL A 4 -2.49 10.66 1.47
N GLY A 5 -1.31 10.22 1.02
CA GLY A 5 -1.18 9.31 -0.11
C GLY A 5 -1.36 7.85 0.32
N ILE A 6 -1.94 7.03 -0.54
CA ILE A 6 -2.00 5.57 -0.36
C ILE A 6 -1.53 4.94 -1.67
N VAL A 7 -0.44 4.19 -1.63
CA VAL A 7 0.03 3.38 -2.76
C VAL A 7 -0.39 1.94 -2.50
N CYS A 8 -1.30 1.44 -3.31
CA CYS A 8 -1.76 0.04 -3.21
C CYS A 8 -0.69 -0.91 -3.77
N GLY A 9 -0.41 -1.99 -3.06
CA GLY A 9 0.47 -3.05 -3.50
C GLY A 9 0.01 -3.70 -4.81
N TYR A 10 0.97 -4.18 -5.58
CA TYR A 10 0.74 -4.67 -6.93
C TYR A 10 1.09 -6.14 -7.10
N ASP A 11 1.70 -6.80 -6.20
CA ASP A 11 2.31 -8.12 -6.25
C ASP A 11 3.85 -8.03 -6.33
N LEU A 12 4.52 -8.99 -5.69
CA LEU A 12 5.99 -9.05 -5.66
C LEU A 12 6.53 -9.72 -6.93
N ASN A 13 6.52 -8.97 -8.03
CA ASN A 13 7.07 -9.39 -9.31
C ASN A 13 7.99 -8.30 -9.91
N GLU A 14 8.59 -8.58 -11.05
CA GLU A 14 9.51 -7.65 -11.73
C GLU A 14 8.85 -6.32 -12.09
N GLY A 15 7.54 -6.31 -12.32
CA GLY A 15 6.77 -5.11 -12.63
C GLY A 15 6.59 -4.14 -11.44
N LEU A 16 6.83 -4.57 -10.21
CA LEU A 16 6.65 -3.70 -9.03
C LEU A 16 7.57 -2.47 -9.08
N HIS A 17 8.80 -2.64 -9.54
CA HIS A 17 9.75 -1.54 -9.69
C HIS A 17 9.25 -0.49 -10.69
N ASP A 18 8.78 -0.92 -11.86
CA ASP A 18 8.29 -0.01 -12.91
C ASP A 18 6.98 0.66 -12.49
N TYR A 19 6.11 -0.06 -11.76
CA TYR A 19 4.93 0.52 -11.13
C TYR A 19 5.31 1.65 -10.17
N VAL A 20 6.24 1.41 -9.26
CA VAL A 20 6.72 2.41 -8.28
C VAL A 20 7.34 3.62 -8.99
N LYS A 21 8.17 3.41 -10.01
CA LYS A 21 8.73 4.49 -10.84
C LYS A 21 7.65 5.35 -11.49
N SER A 22 6.57 4.74 -11.94
CA SER A 22 5.45 5.45 -12.58
C SER A 22 4.61 6.24 -11.56
N VAL A 23 4.52 5.76 -10.32
CA VAL A 23 3.78 6.43 -9.24
C VAL A 23 4.58 7.60 -8.63
N ALA A 24 5.90 7.48 -8.54
CA ALA A 24 6.75 8.47 -7.88
C ALA A 24 6.54 9.93 -8.38
N PRO A 25 6.51 10.23 -9.70
CA PRO A 25 6.28 11.59 -10.19
C PRO A 25 4.85 12.10 -9.87
N LEU A 26 3.88 11.22 -9.70
CA LEU A 26 2.54 11.62 -9.28
C LEU A 26 2.52 12.01 -7.80
N ILE A 27 3.22 11.25 -6.94
CA ILE A 27 3.40 11.59 -5.53
C ILE A 27 4.11 12.94 -5.39
N ALA A 28 5.18 13.16 -6.14
CA ALA A 28 5.98 14.39 -6.07
C ALA A 28 5.20 15.67 -6.45
N ARG A 29 4.14 15.55 -7.25
CA ARG A 29 3.28 16.67 -7.65
C ARG A 29 2.20 17.01 -6.64
N GLU A 30 1.91 16.08 -5.73
CA GLU A 30 0.90 16.25 -4.70
C GLU A 30 1.52 16.81 -3.44
N ASN A 31 0.86 17.76 -2.79
CA ASN A 31 1.27 18.24 -1.48
C ASN A 31 0.73 17.29 -0.39
N LEU A 32 1.46 16.21 -0.14
CA LEU A 32 1.09 15.18 0.82
C LEU A 32 1.92 15.33 2.10
N ASP A 33 1.27 15.16 3.24
CA ASP A 33 1.96 15.16 4.54
C ASP A 33 2.76 13.87 4.72
N PHE A 34 2.21 12.73 4.29
CA PHE A 34 2.88 11.44 4.25
C PHE A 34 2.21 10.49 3.25
N VAL A 35 2.89 9.39 2.92
CA VAL A 35 2.39 8.35 2.02
C VAL A 35 2.40 7.00 2.72
N ILE A 36 1.28 6.32 2.72
CA ILE A 36 1.15 4.94 3.19
C ILE A 36 1.37 4.00 2.00
N LEU A 37 2.34 3.12 2.14
CA LEU A 37 2.59 2.03 1.21
C LEU A 37 1.90 0.80 1.78
N SER A 38 0.86 0.32 1.11
CA SER A 38 0.02 -0.76 1.63
C SER A 38 0.11 -2.00 0.76
N GLY A 39 0.53 -3.10 1.36
CA GLY A 39 0.62 -4.40 0.75
C GLY A 39 1.43 -5.37 1.59
N GLY A 40 0.85 -6.53 1.88
CA GLY A 40 1.43 -7.57 2.70
C GLY A 40 2.44 -8.44 1.97
N ARG A 41 2.81 -9.56 2.60
CA ARG A 41 3.67 -10.57 1.98
C ARG A 41 2.83 -11.46 1.07
N THR A 42 2.83 -11.15 -0.22
CA THR A 42 2.01 -11.80 -1.24
C THR A 42 2.73 -12.87 -2.04
N SER A 43 4.04 -13.04 -1.84
CA SER A 43 4.84 -14.09 -2.47
C SER A 43 5.43 -15.05 -1.44
N PRO A 44 5.30 -16.39 -1.60
CA PRO A 44 5.93 -17.35 -0.71
C PRO A 44 7.46 -17.34 -0.82
N ARG A 45 8.01 -16.79 -1.90
CA ARG A 45 9.45 -16.69 -2.18
C ARG A 45 10.10 -15.47 -1.57
N SER A 46 9.31 -14.51 -1.06
CA SER A 46 9.81 -13.28 -0.45
C SER A 46 9.63 -13.29 1.05
N HIS A 47 10.64 -12.83 1.78
CA HIS A 47 10.53 -12.55 3.21
C HIS A 47 9.98 -11.15 3.49
N HIS A 48 9.96 -10.28 2.48
CA HIS A 48 9.50 -8.90 2.57
C HIS A 48 8.07 -8.75 2.08
N SER A 49 7.37 -7.75 2.62
CA SER A 49 6.06 -7.31 2.14
C SER A 49 6.20 -6.47 0.86
N GLU A 50 5.09 -6.31 0.14
CA GLU A 50 5.05 -5.38 -0.99
C GLU A 50 5.34 -3.95 -0.52
N ALA A 51 4.77 -3.53 0.61
CA ALA A 51 5.00 -2.22 1.21
C ALA A 51 6.48 -1.96 1.48
N TRP A 52 7.19 -2.94 2.03
CA TRP A 52 8.63 -2.82 2.30
C TRP A 52 9.45 -2.66 1.02
N VAL A 53 9.16 -3.46 -0.01
CA VAL A 53 9.86 -3.39 -1.30
C VAL A 53 9.57 -2.06 -2.00
N MET A 54 8.31 -1.62 -2.02
CA MET A 54 7.92 -0.31 -2.56
C MET A 54 8.66 0.84 -1.85
N ALA A 55 8.80 0.75 -0.53
CA ALA A 55 9.52 1.77 0.25
C ALA A 55 11.00 1.86 -0.14
N GLY A 56 11.66 0.72 -0.37
CA GLY A 56 13.03 0.70 -0.88
C GLY A 56 13.17 1.50 -2.17
N HIS A 57 12.34 1.16 -3.16
CA HIS A 57 12.38 1.84 -4.46
C HIS A 57 11.99 3.32 -4.40
N LEU A 58 10.98 3.69 -3.60
CA LEU A 58 10.57 5.09 -3.49
C LEU A 58 11.61 5.97 -2.79
N ARG A 59 12.31 5.46 -1.77
CA ARG A 59 13.38 6.20 -1.08
C ARG A 59 14.57 6.53 -1.98
N GLU A 60 14.81 5.75 -3.01
CA GLU A 60 15.84 6.03 -4.03
C GLU A 60 15.44 7.19 -4.95
N ILE A 61 14.13 7.45 -5.10
CA ILE A 61 13.58 8.40 -6.08
C ILE A 61 13.08 9.69 -5.39
N LEU A 62 12.48 9.56 -4.19
CA LEU A 62 11.80 10.64 -3.50
C LEU A 62 12.49 10.94 -2.16
N ALA A 63 12.90 12.19 -1.96
CA ALA A 63 13.38 12.68 -0.67
C ALA A 63 12.22 13.01 0.31
N SER A 64 11.02 13.22 -0.18
CA SER A 64 9.80 13.59 0.54
C SER A 64 8.59 13.07 -0.25
N PRO A 65 7.43 12.80 0.34
CA PRO A 65 7.06 12.87 1.78
C PRO A 65 7.53 11.65 2.61
N GLU A 66 7.25 11.67 3.92
CA GLU A 66 7.44 10.53 4.82
C GLU A 66 6.69 9.29 4.31
N LEU A 67 7.34 8.13 4.37
CA LEU A 67 6.76 6.84 3.95
C LEU A 67 6.38 6.00 5.17
N VAL A 68 5.12 5.65 5.29
CA VAL A 68 4.56 4.79 6.35
C VAL A 68 4.20 3.44 5.75
N LEU A 69 4.58 2.34 6.40
CA LEU A 69 4.35 0.99 5.88
C LEU A 69 3.12 0.35 6.51
N GLU A 70 2.26 -0.21 5.66
CA GLU A 70 1.17 -1.10 6.02
C GLU A 70 1.46 -2.46 5.37
N GLU A 71 1.82 -3.47 6.17
CA GLU A 71 2.41 -4.72 5.70
C GLU A 71 1.49 -5.94 5.85
N HIS A 72 0.22 -5.73 6.19
CA HIS A 72 -0.72 -6.83 6.51
C HIS A 72 -1.76 -7.11 5.43
N ALA A 73 -1.99 -6.16 4.53
CA ALA A 73 -3.03 -6.27 3.52
C ALA A 73 -2.72 -7.36 2.49
N MET A 74 -3.73 -8.18 2.19
CA MET A 74 -3.66 -9.28 1.22
C MET A 74 -4.56 -9.05 0.01
N THR A 75 -5.41 -8.03 0.07
CA THR A 75 -6.39 -7.68 -0.97
C THR A 75 -6.47 -6.17 -1.15
N THR A 76 -7.02 -5.70 -2.27
CA THR A 76 -7.22 -4.26 -2.51
C THR A 76 -8.13 -3.64 -1.46
N LEU A 77 -9.16 -4.37 -1.02
CA LEU A 77 -10.07 -3.94 0.05
C LEU A 77 -9.31 -3.72 1.36
N GLU A 78 -8.42 -4.64 1.74
CA GLU A 78 -7.62 -4.52 2.95
C GLU A 78 -6.61 -3.39 2.86
N ASN A 79 -5.98 -3.17 1.68
CA ASN A 79 -5.09 -2.03 1.46
C ASN A 79 -5.77 -0.72 1.89
N LEU A 80 -6.99 -0.49 1.45
CA LEU A 80 -7.71 0.76 1.76
C LEU A 80 -8.20 0.82 3.20
N ILE A 81 -8.68 -0.30 3.78
CA ILE A 81 -9.16 -0.33 5.16
C ILE A 81 -8.02 -0.10 6.14
N PHE A 82 -6.90 -0.81 5.97
CA PHE A 82 -5.77 -0.73 6.88
C PHE A 82 -5.03 0.60 6.75
N ALA A 83 -4.84 1.07 5.50
CA ALA A 83 -4.26 2.38 5.26
C ALA A 83 -5.10 3.51 5.86
N ARG A 84 -6.45 3.44 5.78
CA ARG A 84 -7.32 4.40 6.46
C ARG A 84 -7.10 4.39 7.97
N GLY A 85 -7.13 3.21 8.60
CA GLY A 85 -6.92 3.10 10.05
C GLY A 85 -5.56 3.65 10.48
N LEU A 86 -4.51 3.35 9.70
CA LEU A 86 -3.18 3.85 9.94
C LEU A 86 -3.09 5.38 9.77
N ALA A 87 -3.73 5.93 8.73
CA ALA A 87 -3.81 7.37 8.50
C ALA A 87 -4.52 8.10 9.65
N GLU A 88 -5.66 7.58 10.10
CA GLU A 88 -6.41 8.14 11.24
C GLU A 88 -5.61 8.07 12.53
N HIS A 89 -4.82 7.02 12.74
CA HIS A 89 -3.94 6.89 13.91
C HIS A 89 -2.79 7.91 13.89
N HIS A 90 -2.13 8.12 12.73
CA HIS A 90 -0.98 9.04 12.60
C HIS A 90 -1.39 10.51 12.53
N ALA A 91 -2.53 10.80 11.92
CA ALA A 91 -2.89 12.18 11.55
C ALA A 91 -4.13 12.70 12.26
N GLY A 92 -4.89 11.84 12.94
CA GLY A 92 -6.23 12.18 13.41
C GLY A 92 -7.18 12.41 12.23
N VAL A 93 -7.66 13.64 12.06
CA VAL A 93 -8.60 13.97 10.97
C VAL A 93 -7.85 14.16 9.66
N VAL A 94 -8.12 13.26 8.70
CA VAL A 94 -7.59 13.35 7.33
C VAL A 94 -8.57 14.16 6.47
N ALA A 95 -8.04 15.19 5.80
CA ALA A 95 -8.84 16.05 4.92
C ALA A 95 -9.03 15.46 3.53
N ARG A 96 -7.98 14.78 3.02
CA ARG A 96 -7.93 14.27 1.66
C ARG A 96 -7.11 12.99 1.59
N PHE A 97 -7.62 12.00 0.87
CA PHE A 97 -6.88 10.81 0.46
C PHE A 97 -6.57 10.86 -1.04
N VAL A 98 -5.33 10.54 -1.40
CA VAL A 98 -4.90 10.36 -2.79
C VAL A 98 -4.42 8.92 -2.94
N VAL A 99 -5.13 8.12 -3.72
CA VAL A 99 -4.88 6.69 -3.90
C VAL A 99 -4.19 6.46 -5.24
N TYR A 100 -3.09 5.72 -5.23
CA TYR A 100 -2.34 5.34 -6.42
C TYR A 100 -2.51 3.85 -6.68
N CYS A 101 -2.83 3.49 -7.90
CA CYS A 101 -3.01 2.10 -8.31
C CYS A 101 -2.66 1.88 -9.77
N ASP A 102 -2.54 0.61 -10.17
CA ASP A 102 -2.46 0.25 -11.57
C ASP A 102 -3.81 0.46 -12.27
N ARG A 103 -3.78 0.87 -13.55
CA ARG A 103 -4.98 1.16 -14.35
C ARG A 103 -5.92 -0.04 -14.48
N VAL A 104 -5.39 -1.26 -14.48
CA VAL A 104 -6.24 -2.46 -14.55
C VAL A 104 -7.18 -2.54 -13.34
N HIS A 105 -6.76 -2.04 -12.18
CA HIS A 105 -7.54 -2.03 -10.95
C HIS A 105 -8.36 -0.76 -10.73
N GLN A 106 -8.29 0.21 -11.66
CA GLN A 106 -8.91 1.53 -11.51
C GLN A 106 -10.37 1.50 -11.07
N ARG A 107 -11.21 0.71 -11.75
CA ARG A 107 -12.65 0.63 -11.45
C ARG A 107 -12.91 0.11 -10.05
N LYS A 108 -12.19 -0.93 -9.66
CA LYS A 108 -12.28 -1.54 -8.33
C LYS A 108 -11.81 -0.57 -7.25
N VAL A 109 -10.61 -0.02 -7.42
CA VAL A 109 -10.02 0.92 -6.44
C VAL A 109 -10.89 2.17 -6.29
N ALA A 110 -11.40 2.75 -7.38
CA ALA A 110 -12.27 3.93 -7.30
C ALA A 110 -13.57 3.64 -6.54
N ALA A 111 -14.21 2.50 -6.80
CA ALA A 111 -15.42 2.10 -6.09
C ALA A 111 -15.18 1.84 -4.60
N LEU A 112 -14.10 1.15 -4.26
CA LEU A 112 -13.73 0.84 -2.87
C LEU A 112 -13.24 2.10 -2.13
N ALA A 113 -12.44 2.96 -2.77
CA ALA A 113 -11.98 4.21 -2.19
C ALA A 113 -13.16 5.13 -1.82
N LYS A 114 -14.14 5.28 -2.72
CA LYS A 114 -15.36 6.04 -2.43
C LYS A 114 -16.12 5.47 -1.22
N LEU A 115 -16.19 4.15 -1.10
CA LEU A 115 -16.92 3.48 0.00
C LEU A 115 -16.18 3.58 1.33
N ILE A 116 -14.85 3.44 1.32
CA ILE A 116 -14.03 3.30 2.53
C ILE A 116 -13.46 4.65 2.96
N LEU A 117 -12.92 5.44 2.04
CA LEU A 117 -12.25 6.72 2.33
C LEU A 117 -13.17 7.91 2.16
N GLY A 118 -14.35 7.71 1.54
CA GLY A 118 -15.34 8.75 1.32
C GLY A 118 -15.22 9.47 -0.03
N ALA A 119 -16.15 10.43 -0.26
CA ALA A 119 -16.27 11.12 -1.54
C ALA A 119 -15.08 12.05 -1.91
N ARG A 120 -14.21 12.36 -0.94
CA ARG A 120 -13.01 13.20 -1.15
C ARG A 120 -11.76 12.41 -1.55
N ALA A 121 -11.86 11.09 -1.70
CA ALA A 121 -10.76 10.29 -2.21
C ALA A 121 -10.56 10.53 -3.70
N ILE A 122 -9.32 10.83 -4.07
CA ILE A 122 -8.87 10.99 -5.47
C ILE A 122 -8.10 9.72 -5.83
N VAL A 123 -8.32 9.18 -7.04
CA VAL A 123 -7.61 7.97 -7.50
C VAL A 123 -6.82 8.30 -8.74
N HIS A 124 -5.50 8.16 -8.64
CA HIS A 124 -4.56 8.22 -9.76
C HIS A 124 -4.16 6.82 -10.18
N CYS A 125 -4.18 6.59 -11.48
CA CYS A 125 -3.82 5.30 -12.05
C CYS A 125 -2.64 5.46 -12.99
N VAL A 126 -1.70 4.54 -12.90
CA VAL A 126 -0.58 4.43 -13.82
C VAL A 126 -0.79 3.27 -14.78
N ASP A 127 -0.38 3.46 -16.03
CA ASP A 127 -0.31 2.37 -17.00
C ASP A 127 1.00 1.64 -16.80
N HIS A 128 0.88 0.32 -16.67
CA HIS A 128 2.02 -0.53 -16.52
C HIS A 128 1.66 -1.88 -17.14
N ASP A 129 2.66 -2.61 -17.58
CA ASP A 129 2.42 -3.83 -18.36
C ASP A 129 1.92 -4.96 -17.46
N VAL A 130 0.64 -5.30 -17.62
CA VAL A 130 -0.07 -6.27 -16.79
C VAL A 130 -0.33 -7.53 -17.57
N THR A 131 -0.12 -8.67 -16.94
CA THR A 131 -0.39 -9.96 -17.55
C THR A 131 -1.88 -10.11 -17.94
N ARG A 132 -2.16 -10.79 -19.07
CA ARG A 132 -3.51 -11.08 -19.54
C ARG A 132 -4.37 -11.74 -18.46
N ARG A 133 -3.77 -12.57 -17.61
CA ARG A 133 -4.46 -13.25 -16.50
C ARG A 133 -5.06 -12.27 -15.51
N VAL A 134 -4.34 -11.24 -15.11
CA VAL A 134 -4.84 -10.21 -14.19
C VAL A 134 -6.04 -9.49 -14.79
N ARG A 135 -5.96 -9.09 -16.07
CA ARG A 135 -7.06 -8.42 -16.78
C ARG A 135 -8.33 -9.27 -16.84
N PHE A 136 -8.18 -10.59 -17.01
CA PHE A 136 -9.32 -11.50 -17.09
C PHE A 136 -10.05 -11.68 -15.75
N PHE A 137 -9.32 -11.78 -14.64
CA PHE A 137 -9.91 -12.01 -13.32
C PHE A 137 -10.36 -10.75 -12.61
N GLU A 138 -9.95 -9.56 -13.07
CA GLU A 138 -10.24 -8.30 -12.39
C GLU A 138 -11.76 -8.03 -12.20
N PRO A 139 -12.65 -8.25 -13.18
CA PRO A 139 -14.08 -8.01 -12.97
C PRO A 139 -14.67 -8.87 -11.85
N VAL A 140 -14.23 -10.14 -11.74
CA VAL A 140 -14.68 -11.07 -10.69
C VAL A 140 -14.16 -10.62 -9.33
N SER A 141 -12.88 -10.25 -9.25
CA SER A 141 -12.27 -9.68 -8.04
C SER A 141 -12.99 -8.41 -7.59
N HIS A 142 -13.30 -7.51 -8.52
CA HIS A 142 -14.06 -6.28 -8.24
C HIS A 142 -15.43 -6.61 -7.62
N LEU A 143 -16.19 -7.53 -8.22
CA LEU A 143 -17.52 -7.91 -7.71
C LEU A 143 -17.41 -8.47 -6.29
N ILE A 144 -16.52 -9.44 -6.08
CA ILE A 144 -16.33 -10.08 -4.78
C ILE A 144 -15.93 -9.04 -3.72
N GLU A 145 -14.92 -8.23 -3.96
CA GLU A 145 -14.45 -7.24 -3.00
C GLU A 145 -15.52 -6.16 -2.72
N SER A 146 -16.30 -5.77 -3.72
CA SER A 146 -17.40 -4.81 -3.56
C SER A 146 -18.54 -5.35 -2.68
N VAL A 147 -18.85 -6.64 -2.79
CA VAL A 147 -19.83 -7.32 -1.91
C VAL A 147 -19.26 -7.43 -0.50
N VAL A 148 -18.05 -7.92 -0.35
CA VAL A 148 -17.40 -8.11 0.96
C VAL A 148 -17.20 -6.77 1.70
N ALA A 149 -16.95 -5.69 0.97
CA ALA A 149 -16.83 -4.36 1.56
C ALA A 149 -18.11 -3.92 2.29
N ARG A 150 -19.29 -4.33 1.78
CA ARG A 150 -20.60 -4.04 2.39
C ARG A 150 -20.98 -5.00 3.52
N PHE A 151 -20.35 -6.17 3.57
CA PHE A 151 -20.63 -7.22 4.55
C PHE A 151 -19.36 -7.56 5.36
N PRO A 152 -19.00 -6.78 6.38
CA PRO A 152 -17.75 -6.94 7.15
C PRO A 152 -17.44 -8.36 7.64
N PRO A 153 -18.42 -9.19 8.05
CA PRO A 153 -18.14 -10.56 8.48
C PRO A 153 -17.52 -11.44 7.39
N LEU A 154 -17.70 -11.10 6.10
CA LEU A 154 -17.15 -11.85 4.97
C LEU A 154 -15.66 -11.57 4.73
N ARG A 155 -15.10 -10.51 5.31
CA ARG A 155 -13.70 -10.11 5.11
C ARG A 155 -12.71 -11.21 5.50
N LYS A 156 -12.98 -11.94 6.58
CA LYS A 156 -12.14 -13.06 7.02
C LYS A 156 -12.05 -14.19 5.98
N TYR A 157 -13.13 -14.45 5.26
CA TYR A 157 -13.16 -15.47 4.21
C TYR A 157 -12.43 -15.00 2.95
N LEU A 158 -12.62 -13.73 2.56
CA LEU A 158 -11.87 -13.14 1.45
C LEU A 158 -10.37 -13.20 1.74
N ARG A 159 -9.94 -12.79 2.94
CA ARG A 159 -8.54 -12.86 3.36
C ARG A 159 -8.00 -14.29 3.33
N ALA A 160 -8.72 -15.25 3.88
CA ALA A 160 -8.33 -16.66 3.87
C ALA A 160 -8.18 -17.19 2.43
N ALA A 161 -9.10 -16.83 1.53
CA ALA A 161 -9.02 -17.20 0.12
C ALA A 161 -7.79 -16.57 -0.55
N ALA A 162 -7.51 -15.28 -0.30
CA ALA A 162 -6.35 -14.58 -0.85
C ALA A 162 -5.03 -15.23 -0.38
N ILE A 163 -4.89 -15.52 0.91
CA ILE A 163 -3.74 -16.21 1.49
C ILE A 163 -3.53 -17.57 0.81
N ARG A 164 -4.60 -18.35 0.67
CA ARG A 164 -4.53 -19.68 0.04
C ARG A 164 -4.13 -19.58 -1.44
N MET A 165 -4.70 -18.65 -2.20
CA MET A 165 -4.37 -18.46 -3.62
C MET A 165 -2.92 -18.00 -3.83
N LYS A 166 -2.38 -17.19 -2.93
CA LYS A 166 -1.01 -16.70 -2.99
C LYS A 166 0.01 -17.69 -2.41
N GLY A 167 -0.44 -18.77 -1.77
CA GLY A 167 0.43 -19.81 -1.19
C GLY A 167 1.32 -19.31 -0.05
N VAL A 168 0.90 -18.25 0.65
CA VAL A 168 1.66 -17.66 1.75
C VAL A 168 1.11 -18.12 3.10
N SER A 169 1.96 -18.15 4.13
CA SER A 169 1.51 -18.40 5.50
C SER A 169 0.73 -17.19 6.00
N GLY A 170 -0.47 -17.42 6.52
CA GLY A 170 -1.34 -16.36 7.06
C GLY A 170 -0.85 -15.75 8.39
N THR A 171 0.33 -16.14 8.87
CA THR A 171 0.93 -15.57 10.07
C THR A 171 1.36 -14.13 9.76
N PRO A 172 0.85 -13.13 10.47
CA PRO A 172 1.37 -11.77 10.34
C PRO A 172 2.88 -11.81 10.64
N PRO A 173 3.71 -11.02 9.95
CA PRO A 173 5.09 -10.84 10.36
C PRO A 173 5.08 -10.44 11.84
N ALA A 174 5.98 -11.03 12.63
CA ALA A 174 6.18 -10.64 14.01
C ALA A 174 6.27 -9.12 14.03
N ALA A 175 5.44 -8.48 14.86
CA ALA A 175 5.20 -7.05 14.85
C ALA A 175 6.49 -6.28 14.54
N ALA A 176 6.56 -5.70 13.36
CA ALA A 176 7.65 -4.80 13.02
C ALA A 176 7.54 -3.66 14.05
N ARG A 177 8.52 -3.60 14.95
CA ARG A 177 8.69 -2.42 15.80
C ARG A 177 8.70 -1.23 14.86
N PRO A 178 7.98 -0.13 15.16
CA PRO A 178 8.11 1.08 14.37
C PRO A 178 9.61 1.37 14.26
N ALA A 179 10.11 1.51 13.04
CA ALA A 179 11.47 1.96 12.79
C ALA A 179 11.52 3.42 13.26
N ILE A 180 11.70 3.59 14.57
CA ILE A 180 12.13 4.85 15.16
C ILE A 180 13.51 5.08 14.58
N ALA A 181 13.67 6.23 13.96
CA ALA A 181 14.89 6.70 13.33
C ALA A 181 16.15 6.29 14.11
N ALA A 182 16.99 5.48 13.47
CA ALA A 182 18.34 5.24 13.93
C ALA A 182 19.23 6.40 13.43
N ASP A 183 19.02 7.58 14.01
CA ASP A 183 19.93 8.72 13.90
C ASP A 183 20.21 9.17 15.33
N ASP A 184 21.15 8.51 15.97
CA ASP A 184 21.98 9.08 17.04
C ASP A 184 23.12 8.07 17.35
N GLU A 185 24.09 8.00 16.46
CA GLU A 185 25.39 7.49 16.83
C GLU A 185 26.28 8.69 17.24
N PRO A 186 26.64 8.83 18.54
CA PRO A 186 27.51 9.90 18.96
C PRO A 186 28.93 9.67 18.42
N HIS A 187 29.36 10.52 17.49
CA HIS A 187 30.75 10.62 17.06
C HIS A 187 31.67 10.83 18.25
N HIS A 188 32.30 9.76 18.70
CA HIS A 188 33.42 9.82 19.62
C HIS A 188 34.56 10.66 19.00
N ARG A 189 34.68 11.89 19.49
CA ARG A 189 35.89 12.70 19.30
C ARG A 189 37.06 11.97 19.93
N ARG A 190 37.94 11.39 19.13
CA ARG A 190 39.28 11.03 19.56
C ARG A 190 40.10 12.31 19.73
N ALA A 191 40.36 12.66 20.97
CA ALA A 191 41.37 13.61 21.30
C ALA A 191 42.75 13.03 20.95
N ILE A 192 43.53 13.74 20.12
CA ILE A 192 44.92 13.47 19.85
C ILE A 192 45.71 14.26 20.87
N ARG A 193 46.52 13.55 21.61
CA ARG A 193 47.72 14.13 22.29
C ARG A 193 48.93 13.77 21.45
#